data_d63d01a641f292e1ee6134ebee82f8ac
#
_entry.id   d63d01a641f292e1ee6134ebee82f8ac
#
_cell.length_a   1.000
_cell.length_b   1.000
_cell.length_c   1.000
_cell.angle_alpha   90.00
_cell.angle_beta   90.00
_cell.angle_gamma   90.00
#
_symmetry.space_group_name_H-M   'P 1'
#
loop_
_entity.id
_entity.type
_entity.pdbx_description
1 polymer ?
#
loop_
_entity_poly.entity_id
_entity_poly.type
_entity_poly.pdbx_seq_one_letter_code
_entity_poly.pdbx_strand_id
1 'polypeptide(L)'
;KVDFINDENNLTKIYSKDNSGSIIFNKNRFNFKNLAFNNLSKPNLTGYILYGGVNFINSNVTLNNIYINDSREEDAINIINSTSKISNIFFENIKADAFDIDFGQLDFSNIYCKNINNDCLDISGAKVNGQNFISVNILDKGISVGENSIVNITNLDILENNIGIAVKDGSYANIENISFEK
;
A
#
# COMPACT_ATOMS: atom_id res chain seq x y z
N LYS A 1 -15.55 -15.77 -0.33
CA LYS A 1 -16.53 -15.14 0.55
C LYS A 1 -15.78 -14.27 1.54
N VAL A 2 -16.16 -13.01 1.64
CA VAL A 2 -15.56 -12.02 2.55
C VAL A 2 -16.49 -11.83 3.75
N ASP A 3 -15.94 -11.87 4.96
CA ASP A 3 -16.67 -11.65 6.19
C ASP A 3 -16.15 -10.41 6.95
N PHE A 4 -16.99 -9.84 7.80
CA PHE A 4 -16.71 -8.65 8.62
C PHE A 4 -16.81 -9.02 10.10
N ILE A 5 -15.77 -8.72 10.88
CA ILE A 5 -15.73 -8.95 12.32
C ILE A 5 -15.13 -7.73 13.02
N ASN A 6 -15.76 -7.26 14.10
CA ASN A 6 -15.14 -6.28 14.99
C ASN A 6 -14.24 -7.01 15.99
N ASP A 7 -13.06 -6.47 16.25
CA ASP A 7 -12.12 -7.01 17.23
C ASP A 7 -11.95 -6.11 18.47
N GLU A 8 -11.18 -6.61 19.44
CA GLU A 8 -10.93 -5.93 20.72
C GLU A 8 -10.24 -4.56 20.57
N ASN A 9 -9.61 -4.28 19.43
CA ASN A 9 -8.96 -3.01 19.13
C ASN A 9 -9.86 -2.00 18.41
N ASN A 10 -11.16 -2.24 18.38
CA ASN A 10 -12.15 -1.45 17.62
C ASN A 10 -11.90 -1.40 16.10
N LEU A 11 -11.26 -2.41 15.54
CA LEU A 11 -11.11 -2.58 14.11
C LEU A 11 -12.20 -3.47 13.54
N THR A 12 -12.79 -3.05 12.43
CA THR A 12 -13.65 -3.94 11.64
C THR A 12 -12.77 -4.81 10.75
N LYS A 13 -12.81 -6.12 10.95
CA LYS A 13 -12.05 -7.08 10.15
C LYS A 13 -12.81 -7.49 8.89
N ILE A 14 -12.11 -7.43 7.77
CA ILE A 14 -12.55 -7.92 6.48
C ILE A 14 -11.54 -8.99 6.07
N TYR A 15 -12.00 -10.22 5.90
CA TYR A 15 -11.09 -11.33 5.59
C TYR A 15 -11.69 -12.32 4.61
N SER A 16 -10.83 -12.98 3.85
CA SER A 16 -11.21 -14.10 3.02
C SER A 16 -11.06 -15.40 3.80
N LYS A 17 -12.13 -16.23 3.83
CA LYS A 17 -12.11 -17.53 4.51
C LYS A 17 -11.29 -18.60 3.80
N ASP A 18 -11.17 -18.48 2.50
CA ASP A 18 -10.54 -19.46 1.61
C ASP A 18 -9.31 -18.91 0.89
N ASN A 19 -8.85 -17.70 1.30
CA ASN A 19 -7.75 -16.99 0.66
C ASN A 19 -7.95 -16.75 -0.85
N SER A 20 -9.17 -16.55 -1.31
CA SER A 20 -9.51 -16.39 -2.72
C SER A 20 -10.31 -15.12 -3.05
N GLY A 21 -10.49 -14.22 -2.09
CA GLY A 21 -11.30 -13.01 -2.27
C GLY A 21 -10.50 -11.73 -2.34
N SER A 22 -10.84 -10.86 -3.28
CA SER A 22 -10.39 -9.47 -3.32
C SER A 22 -11.56 -8.50 -3.24
N ILE A 23 -11.24 -7.21 -3.05
CA ILE A 23 -12.24 -6.16 -2.98
C ILE A 23 -11.90 -5.10 -4.02
N ILE A 24 -12.93 -4.62 -4.73
CA ILE A 24 -12.79 -3.59 -5.75
C ILE A 24 -13.73 -2.42 -5.42
N PHE A 25 -13.15 -1.24 -5.31
CA PHE A 25 -13.82 0.05 -5.13
C PHE A 25 -13.59 0.89 -6.39
N ASN A 26 -14.64 1.26 -7.10
CA ASN A 26 -14.51 1.90 -8.41
C ASN A 26 -15.43 3.13 -8.56
N LYS A 27 -14.86 4.19 -9.15
CA LYS A 27 -15.58 5.40 -9.63
C LYS A 27 -16.45 6.07 -8.56
N ASN A 28 -15.91 6.21 -7.32
CA ASN A 28 -16.67 6.84 -6.23
C ASN A 28 -15.73 7.51 -5.21
N ARG A 29 -16.32 8.06 -4.16
CA ARG A 29 -15.60 8.54 -2.99
C ARG A 29 -15.71 7.52 -1.88
N PHE A 30 -14.58 7.10 -1.36
CA PHE A 30 -14.47 6.13 -0.26
C PHE A 30 -13.78 6.78 0.93
N ASN A 31 -14.36 6.60 2.10
CA ASN A 31 -13.80 7.05 3.37
C ASN A 31 -13.90 5.90 4.37
N PHE A 32 -12.76 5.29 4.68
CA PHE A 32 -12.67 4.15 5.57
C PHE A 32 -11.80 4.48 6.78
N LYS A 33 -12.24 4.01 7.92
CA LYS A 33 -11.53 4.18 9.19
C LYS A 33 -11.64 2.92 10.05
N ASN A 34 -10.55 2.58 10.72
CA ASN A 34 -10.47 1.46 11.65
C ASN A 34 -10.84 0.12 10.98
N LEU A 35 -10.19 -0.21 9.87
CA LEU A 35 -10.37 -1.47 9.16
C LEU A 35 -9.11 -2.32 9.18
N ALA A 36 -9.30 -3.63 9.26
CA ALA A 36 -8.25 -4.61 9.03
C ALA A 36 -8.64 -5.53 7.86
N PHE A 37 -7.77 -5.64 6.85
CA PHE A 37 -7.90 -6.55 5.73
C PHE A 37 -6.93 -7.71 5.90
N ASN A 38 -7.45 -8.94 5.88
CA ASN A 38 -6.63 -10.12 6.11
C ASN A 38 -6.88 -11.20 5.06
N ASN A 39 -5.83 -11.88 4.65
CA ASN A 39 -5.89 -13.03 3.73
C ASN A 39 -6.62 -12.73 2.42
N LEU A 40 -6.57 -11.50 1.93
CA LEU A 40 -7.13 -11.18 0.63
C LEU A 40 -6.22 -11.66 -0.48
N SER A 41 -6.80 -11.97 -1.62
CA SER A 41 -6.14 -12.59 -2.74
C SER A 41 -6.76 -12.11 -4.05
N LYS A 42 -6.18 -12.52 -5.18
CA LYS A 42 -6.53 -12.08 -6.53
C LYS A 42 -8.01 -12.25 -6.87
N PRO A 43 -8.64 -11.24 -7.50
CA PRO A 43 -9.99 -11.40 -7.98
C PRO A 43 -10.04 -12.41 -9.12
N ASN A 44 -10.89 -13.38 -9.00
CA ASN A 44 -11.17 -14.31 -10.09
C ASN A 44 -12.27 -13.72 -11.00
N LEU A 45 -11.95 -12.57 -11.62
CA LEU A 45 -12.88 -11.84 -12.49
C LEU A 45 -12.44 -11.97 -13.94
N THR A 46 -13.35 -12.43 -14.78
CA THR A 46 -13.15 -12.43 -16.24
C THR A 46 -13.28 -10.99 -16.77
N GLY A 47 -12.24 -10.49 -17.44
CA GLY A 47 -12.26 -9.20 -18.14
C GLY A 47 -11.55 -8.04 -17.44
N TYR A 48 -11.04 -8.20 -16.22
CA TYR A 48 -10.18 -7.23 -15.55
C TYR A 48 -8.90 -7.91 -15.06
N ILE A 49 -7.77 -7.30 -15.39
CA ILE A 49 -6.48 -7.69 -14.79
C ILE A 49 -6.26 -6.72 -13.63
N LEU A 50 -6.50 -7.19 -12.40
CA LEU A 50 -6.24 -6.46 -11.17
C LEU A 50 -5.28 -7.28 -10.34
N TYR A 51 -4.33 -6.62 -9.74
CA TYR A 51 -3.23 -7.25 -9.00
C TYR A 51 -3.40 -7.16 -7.49
N GLY A 52 -4.27 -6.25 -7.00
CA GLY A 52 -4.44 -6.00 -5.57
C GLY A 52 -5.43 -6.92 -4.86
N GLY A 53 -5.12 -7.28 -3.62
CA GLY A 53 -6.11 -7.82 -2.69
C GLY A 53 -7.23 -6.81 -2.38
N VAL A 54 -6.88 -5.51 -2.27
CA VAL A 54 -7.81 -4.37 -2.22
C VAL A 54 -7.46 -3.42 -3.37
N ASN A 55 -8.45 -3.09 -4.20
CA ASN A 55 -8.24 -2.24 -5.36
C ASN A 55 -9.14 -1.01 -5.31
N PHE A 56 -8.57 0.18 -5.50
CA PHE A 56 -9.30 1.44 -5.69
C PHE A 56 -9.01 1.98 -7.08
N ILE A 57 -10.06 2.20 -7.89
CA ILE A 57 -9.91 2.56 -9.30
C ILE A 57 -10.72 3.82 -9.60
N ASN A 58 -10.10 4.83 -10.23
CA ASN A 58 -10.77 6.07 -10.63
C ASN A 58 -11.56 6.73 -9.48
N SER A 59 -10.98 6.81 -8.29
CA SER A 59 -11.70 7.11 -7.05
C SER A 59 -11.05 8.23 -6.24
N ASN A 60 -11.83 8.82 -5.31
CA ASN A 60 -11.31 9.65 -4.23
C ASN A 60 -11.29 8.82 -2.95
N VAL A 61 -10.11 8.56 -2.41
CA VAL A 61 -9.90 7.59 -1.32
C VAL A 61 -9.38 8.31 -0.08
N THR A 62 -10.03 8.08 1.05
CA THR A 62 -9.53 8.49 2.36
C THR A 62 -9.46 7.27 3.26
N LEU A 63 -8.27 6.94 3.73
CA LEU A 63 -8.02 5.81 4.62
C LEU A 63 -7.40 6.30 5.92
N ASN A 64 -7.91 5.85 7.05
CA ASN A 64 -7.37 6.17 8.35
C ASN A 64 -7.39 4.97 9.28
N ASN A 65 -6.26 4.67 9.90
CA ASN A 65 -6.09 3.52 10.79
C ASN A 65 -6.49 2.20 10.11
N ILE A 66 -5.70 1.82 9.09
CA ILE A 66 -5.92 0.64 8.27
C ILE A 66 -4.80 -0.36 8.51
N TYR A 67 -5.16 -1.62 8.67
CA TYR A 67 -4.23 -2.74 8.81
C TYR A 67 -4.43 -3.73 7.68
N ILE A 68 -3.33 -4.12 7.03
CA ILE A 68 -3.32 -5.17 6.01
C ILE A 68 -2.33 -6.24 6.44
N ASN A 69 -2.80 -7.46 6.54
CA ASN A 69 -2.00 -8.58 6.96
C ASN A 69 -2.24 -9.83 6.11
N ASP A 70 -1.17 -10.60 5.89
CA ASP A 70 -1.22 -11.88 5.18
C ASP A 70 -1.80 -11.81 3.75
N SER A 71 -1.56 -10.70 3.01
CA SER A 71 -1.91 -10.65 1.59
C SER A 71 -1.01 -11.57 0.78
N ARG A 72 -1.60 -12.26 -0.22
CA ARG A 72 -0.93 -13.25 -1.05
C ARG A 72 -0.83 -12.85 -2.51
N GLU A 73 -1.33 -11.68 -2.86
CA GLU A 73 -1.32 -11.16 -4.22
C GLU A 73 -0.09 -10.33 -4.54
N GLU A 74 0.00 -9.90 -5.78
CA GLU A 74 1.07 -9.04 -6.27
C GLU A 74 1.09 -7.72 -5.50
N ASP A 75 -0.11 -7.15 -5.19
CA ASP A 75 -0.24 -6.00 -4.31
C ASP A 75 -1.21 -6.29 -3.17
N ALA A 76 -0.89 -5.87 -1.96
CA ALA A 76 -1.86 -5.93 -0.88
C ALA A 76 -2.95 -4.86 -1.05
N ILE A 77 -2.56 -3.63 -1.37
CA ILE A 77 -3.44 -2.56 -1.87
C ILE A 77 -2.88 -2.03 -3.19
N ASN A 78 -3.75 -1.88 -4.19
CA ASN A 78 -3.46 -1.13 -5.41
C ASN A 78 -4.44 0.04 -5.57
N ILE A 79 -3.91 1.25 -5.82
CA ILE A 79 -4.70 2.48 -6.05
C ILE A 79 -4.38 3.01 -7.44
N ILE A 80 -5.33 2.87 -8.38
CA ILE A 80 -5.15 3.15 -9.80
C ILE A 80 -5.91 4.41 -10.21
N ASN A 81 -5.23 5.36 -10.85
CA ASN A 81 -5.80 6.60 -11.40
C ASN A 81 -6.73 7.32 -10.40
N SER A 82 -6.28 7.46 -9.18
CA SER A 82 -7.09 7.92 -8.05
C SER A 82 -6.38 9.03 -7.26
N THR A 83 -7.15 9.80 -6.51
CA THR A 83 -6.61 10.75 -5.53
C THR A 83 -6.82 10.18 -4.13
N SER A 84 -5.75 10.03 -3.38
CA SER A 84 -5.79 9.37 -2.08
C SER A 84 -5.17 10.21 -0.97
N LYS A 85 -5.82 10.15 0.20
CA LYS A 85 -5.30 10.67 1.48
C LYS A 85 -5.29 9.55 2.49
N ILE A 86 -4.10 9.25 3.00
CA ILE A 86 -3.92 8.09 3.88
C ILE A 86 -3.23 8.51 5.15
N SER A 87 -3.75 8.05 6.28
CA SER A 87 -3.14 8.26 7.59
C SER A 87 -3.17 6.98 8.41
N ASN A 88 -2.03 6.63 9.01
CA ASN A 88 -1.86 5.44 9.84
C ASN A 88 -2.25 4.15 9.09
N ILE A 89 -1.44 3.76 8.12
CA ILE A 89 -1.59 2.48 7.42
C ILE A 89 -0.44 1.55 7.78
N PHE A 90 -0.78 0.27 8.05
CA PHE A 90 0.14 -0.75 8.50
C PHE A 90 0.03 -1.99 7.61
N PHE A 91 1.17 -2.44 7.10
CA PHE A 91 1.30 -3.66 6.30
C PHE A 91 2.20 -4.65 7.03
N GLU A 92 1.76 -5.89 7.18
CA GLU A 92 2.57 -6.93 7.80
C GLU A 92 2.39 -8.27 7.08
N ASN A 93 3.50 -9.00 6.91
CA ASN A 93 3.53 -10.34 6.29
C ASN A 93 2.91 -10.38 4.88
N ILE A 94 3.36 -9.50 4.00
CA ILE A 94 2.88 -9.41 2.61
C ILE A 94 3.81 -10.20 1.70
N LYS A 95 3.24 -11.00 0.79
CA LYS A 95 4.00 -11.91 -0.08
C LYS A 95 4.64 -11.26 -1.29
N ALA A 96 4.18 -10.10 -1.71
CA ALA A 96 4.75 -9.33 -2.79
C ALA A 96 4.74 -7.84 -2.40
N ASP A 97 4.12 -6.92 -3.18
CA ASP A 97 4.09 -5.51 -2.84
C ASP A 97 3.04 -5.18 -1.78
N ALA A 98 3.41 -4.32 -0.84
CA ALA A 98 2.46 -3.94 0.19
C ALA A 98 1.49 -2.87 -0.32
N PHE A 99 2.02 -1.83 -0.97
CA PHE A 99 1.22 -0.69 -1.39
C PHE A 99 1.68 -0.19 -2.76
N ASP A 100 0.81 -0.27 -3.76
CA ASP A 100 1.04 0.18 -5.12
C ASP A 100 0.15 1.37 -5.48
N ILE A 101 0.75 2.39 -6.13
CA ILE A 101 0.10 3.60 -6.62
C ILE A 101 0.39 3.77 -8.10
N ASP A 102 -0.65 3.60 -8.91
CA ASP A 102 -0.59 3.74 -10.37
C ASP A 102 -1.30 5.02 -10.85
N PHE A 103 -0.59 5.91 -11.53
CA PHE A 103 -1.14 7.06 -12.26
C PHE A 103 -2.07 7.96 -11.43
N GLY A 104 -1.70 8.21 -10.18
CA GLY A 104 -2.57 8.93 -9.26
C GLY A 104 -1.88 10.03 -8.44
N GLN A 105 -2.54 10.41 -7.35
CA GLN A 105 -2.00 11.30 -6.33
C GLN A 105 -2.18 10.68 -4.95
N LEU A 106 -1.12 10.70 -4.16
CA LEU A 106 -1.13 10.22 -2.78
C LEU A 106 -0.57 11.29 -1.85
N ASP A 107 -1.37 11.68 -0.88
CA ASP A 107 -0.90 12.36 0.31
C ASP A 107 -0.96 11.38 1.50
N PHE A 108 0.17 11.14 2.18
CA PHE A 108 0.15 10.23 3.31
C PHE A 108 0.84 10.78 4.57
N SER A 109 0.39 10.26 5.71
CA SER A 109 1.09 10.36 6.99
C SER A 109 1.09 8.99 7.69
N ASN A 110 2.25 8.56 8.13
CA ASN A 110 2.47 7.29 8.84
C ASN A 110 2.14 6.04 8.00
N ILE A 111 3.07 5.65 7.15
CA ILE A 111 3.10 4.32 6.52
C ILE A 111 4.11 3.44 7.30
N TYR A 112 3.68 2.26 7.70
CA TYR A 112 4.51 1.25 8.34
C TYR A 112 4.40 -0.08 7.59
N CYS A 113 5.55 -0.61 7.16
CA CYS A 113 5.67 -1.92 6.54
C CYS A 113 6.60 -2.83 7.34
N LYS A 114 6.21 -4.10 7.49
CA LYS A 114 7.04 -5.10 8.13
C LYS A 114 6.89 -6.47 7.48
N ASN A 115 8.01 -7.14 7.23
CA ASN A 115 8.05 -8.46 6.59
C ASN A 115 7.35 -8.46 5.22
N ILE A 116 7.87 -7.70 4.28
CA ILE A 116 7.36 -7.59 2.91
C ILE A 116 8.32 -8.30 1.95
N ASN A 117 7.82 -9.17 1.11
CA ASN A 117 8.68 -9.99 0.24
C ASN A 117 9.11 -9.29 -1.06
N ASN A 118 8.45 -8.19 -1.45
CA ASN A 118 8.88 -7.34 -2.56
C ASN A 118 8.98 -5.88 -2.10
N ASP A 119 8.24 -4.93 -2.63
CA ASP A 119 8.32 -3.51 -2.29
C ASP A 119 7.32 -3.10 -1.19
N CYS A 120 7.72 -2.21 -0.26
CA CYS A 120 6.76 -1.67 0.69
C CYS A 120 5.85 -0.62 0.04
N LEU A 121 6.42 0.30 -0.74
CA LEU A 121 5.68 1.30 -1.48
C LEU A 121 6.22 1.36 -2.92
N ASP A 122 5.43 0.92 -3.91
CA ASP A 122 5.72 1.09 -5.32
C ASP A 122 4.90 2.24 -5.91
N ILE A 123 5.56 3.11 -6.67
CA ILE A 123 4.99 4.36 -7.19
C ILE A 123 5.26 4.42 -8.68
N SER A 124 4.21 4.31 -9.48
CA SER A 124 4.25 4.32 -10.93
C SER A 124 3.41 5.44 -11.53
N GLY A 125 4.03 6.40 -12.23
CA GLY A 125 3.36 7.51 -12.92
C GLY A 125 2.59 8.46 -12.00
N ALA A 126 2.95 8.56 -10.72
CA ALA A 126 2.15 9.22 -9.69
C ALA A 126 2.85 10.43 -9.05
N LYS A 127 2.06 11.26 -8.36
CA LYS A 127 2.56 12.32 -7.47
C LYS A 127 2.32 11.94 -6.03
N VAL A 128 3.39 11.90 -5.23
CA VAL A 128 3.31 11.50 -3.82
C VAL A 128 3.91 12.57 -2.93
N ASN A 129 3.17 12.95 -1.88
CA ASN A 129 3.68 13.73 -0.77
C ASN A 129 3.44 12.95 0.52
N GLY A 130 4.48 12.79 1.32
CA GLY A 130 4.40 11.94 2.49
C GLY A 130 5.24 12.38 3.67
N GLN A 131 4.87 11.89 4.83
CA GLN A 131 5.67 12.01 6.05
C GLN A 131 5.56 10.77 6.91
N ASN A 132 6.65 10.45 7.62
CA ASN A 132 6.77 9.32 8.53
C ASN A 132 6.56 7.98 7.83
N PHE A 133 7.56 7.54 7.12
CA PHE A 133 7.61 6.24 6.47
C PHE A 133 8.56 5.33 7.24
N ILE A 134 8.11 4.15 7.62
CA ILE A 134 8.91 3.14 8.30
C ILE A 134 8.80 1.82 7.56
N SER A 135 9.95 1.25 7.18
CA SER A 135 10.02 -0.07 6.57
C SER A 135 11.02 -0.96 7.31
N VAL A 136 10.60 -2.18 7.64
CA VAL A 136 11.37 -3.14 8.42
C VAL A 136 11.34 -4.51 7.75
N ASN A 137 12.50 -5.07 7.46
CA ASN A 137 12.65 -6.39 6.83
C ASN A 137 11.89 -6.47 5.49
N ILE A 138 12.36 -5.71 4.51
CA ILE A 138 11.82 -5.68 3.15
C ILE A 138 12.81 -6.42 2.22
N LEU A 139 12.34 -7.46 1.53
CA LEU A 139 13.22 -8.33 0.74
C LEU A 139 13.63 -7.72 -0.60
N ASP A 140 12.93 -6.68 -1.09
CA ASP A 140 13.39 -5.90 -2.24
C ASP A 140 13.52 -4.41 -1.85
N LYS A 141 12.55 -3.54 -2.10
CA LYS A 141 12.72 -2.09 -1.89
C LYS A 141 11.80 -1.54 -0.79
N GLY A 142 12.33 -0.68 0.06
CA GLY A 142 11.49 0.14 0.93
C GLY A 142 10.57 1.04 0.11
N ILE A 143 11.14 1.79 -0.84
CA ILE A 143 10.37 2.62 -1.78
C ILE A 143 10.91 2.43 -3.20
N SER A 144 10.03 2.15 -4.16
CA SER A 144 10.29 2.14 -5.59
C SER A 144 9.58 3.32 -6.24
N VAL A 145 10.29 4.12 -7.04
CA VAL A 145 9.76 5.30 -7.70
C VAL A 145 10.06 5.20 -9.19
N GLY A 146 9.04 4.97 -10.01
CA GLY A 146 9.17 4.76 -11.45
C GLY A 146 8.19 5.56 -12.30
N GLU A 147 8.33 5.43 -13.63
CA GLU A 147 7.38 5.91 -14.63
C GLU A 147 7.09 7.42 -14.59
N ASN A 148 8.16 8.26 -14.49
CA ASN A 148 8.06 9.72 -14.40
C ASN A 148 7.30 10.23 -13.15
N SER A 149 7.36 9.52 -12.05
CA SER A 149 6.76 9.92 -10.78
C SER A 149 7.49 11.10 -10.13
N ILE A 150 6.76 11.86 -9.32
CA ILE A 150 7.29 12.96 -8.51
C ILE A 150 6.95 12.70 -7.05
N VAL A 151 7.98 12.57 -6.21
CA VAL A 151 7.85 12.15 -4.82
C VAL A 151 8.53 13.14 -3.89
N ASN A 152 7.84 13.53 -2.82
CA ASN A 152 8.39 14.31 -1.72
C ASN A 152 8.02 13.60 -0.41
N ILE A 153 8.99 13.12 0.34
CA ILE A 153 8.76 12.40 1.60
C ILE A 153 9.74 12.88 2.66
N THR A 154 9.24 13.05 3.87
CA THR A 154 10.04 13.44 5.03
C THR A 154 9.94 12.42 6.15
N ASN A 155 11.01 12.27 6.93
CA ASN A 155 11.13 11.36 8.06
C ASN A 155 10.97 9.89 7.66
N LEU A 156 12.05 9.28 7.21
CA LEU A 156 12.10 7.89 6.78
C LEU A 156 13.02 7.08 7.69
N ASP A 157 12.50 5.98 8.21
CA ASP A 157 13.28 4.95 8.89
C ASP A 157 13.25 3.66 8.05
N ILE A 158 14.41 3.28 7.53
CA ILE A 158 14.58 2.12 6.65
C ILE A 158 15.50 1.12 7.32
N LEU A 159 14.93 0.02 7.79
CA LEU A 159 15.60 -0.97 8.62
C LEU A 159 15.57 -2.35 7.93
N GLU A 160 16.73 -2.98 7.82
CA GLU A 160 16.85 -4.34 7.27
C GLU A 160 16.22 -4.51 5.88
N ASN A 161 16.29 -3.50 5.02
CA ASN A 161 15.81 -3.60 3.65
C ASN A 161 16.95 -3.98 2.69
N ASN A 162 16.64 -4.77 1.66
CA ASN A 162 17.62 -5.10 0.63
C ASN A 162 18.04 -3.84 -0.14
N ILE A 163 17.05 -3.05 -0.60
CA ILE A 163 17.24 -1.73 -1.19
C ILE A 163 16.36 -0.74 -0.41
N GLY A 164 16.95 0.34 0.09
CA GLY A 164 16.15 1.35 0.81
C GLY A 164 15.19 2.08 -0.12
N ILE A 165 15.74 2.77 -1.13
CA ILE A 165 14.98 3.56 -2.09
C ILE A 165 15.58 3.37 -3.49
N ALA A 166 14.75 3.11 -4.49
CA ALA A 166 15.10 3.10 -5.90
C ALA A 166 14.30 4.17 -6.66
N VAL A 167 15.00 5.03 -7.40
CA VAL A 167 14.39 6.05 -8.28
C VAL A 167 14.81 5.78 -9.71
N LYS A 168 13.87 5.55 -10.60
CA LYS A 168 14.09 5.06 -11.96
C LYS A 168 13.15 5.72 -12.97
N ASP A 169 13.36 5.43 -14.26
CA ASP A 169 12.43 5.76 -15.36
C ASP A 169 12.02 7.23 -15.42
N GLY A 170 13.00 8.14 -15.31
CA GLY A 170 12.76 9.59 -15.40
C GLY A 170 12.07 10.22 -14.20
N SER A 171 11.95 9.48 -13.10
CA SER A 171 11.28 9.94 -11.88
C SER A 171 12.17 10.88 -11.06
N TYR A 172 11.54 11.65 -10.18
CA TYR A 172 12.18 12.55 -9.24
C TYR A 172 11.71 12.27 -7.81
N ALA A 173 12.66 12.20 -6.88
CA ALA A 173 12.35 12.06 -5.45
C ALA A 173 13.14 13.08 -4.62
N ASN A 174 12.43 13.85 -3.80
CA ASN A 174 12.99 14.69 -2.74
C ASN A 174 12.72 14.00 -1.41
N ILE A 175 13.79 13.58 -0.73
CA ILE A 175 13.72 12.84 0.53
C ILE A 175 14.47 13.60 1.60
N GLU A 176 13.82 13.87 2.73
CA GLU A 176 14.40 14.60 3.84
C GLU A 176 14.33 13.78 5.14
N ASN A 177 15.34 13.90 5.99
CA ASN A 177 15.44 13.21 7.28
C ASN A 177 15.30 11.69 7.16
N ILE A 178 16.32 11.08 6.60
CA ILE A 178 16.36 9.63 6.40
C ILE A 178 17.35 8.95 7.35
N SER A 179 16.94 7.82 7.90
CA SER A 179 17.79 6.89 8.65
C SER A 179 17.82 5.52 7.97
N PHE A 180 19.01 4.92 7.91
CA PHE A 180 19.21 3.57 7.40
C PHE A 180 19.87 2.72 8.49
N GLU A 181 19.31 1.55 8.74
CA GLU A 181 19.89 0.53 9.62
C GLU A 181 19.88 -0.83 8.92
N LYS A 182 20.99 -1.58 9.08
CA LYS A 182 21.22 -2.90 8.44
C LYS A 182 21.20 -4.00 9.49
#